data_fad15336feb351e2f0467aa0f8ad569f
#
_entry.id   fad15336feb351e2f0467aa0f8ad569f
#
_cell.length_a   1.000
_cell.length_b   1.000
_cell.length_c   1.000
_cell.angle_alpha   90.00
_cell.angle_beta   90.00
_cell.angle_gamma   90.00
#
_symmetry.space_group_name_H-M   'P 1'
#
loop_
_entity.id
_entity.type
_entity.pdbx_description
1 polymer ?
#
loop_
_entity_poly.entity_id
_entity_poly.type
_entity_poly.pdbx_seq_one_letter_code
_entity_poly.pdbx_strand_id
1 'polypeptide(L)'
;MEGPALNAEDLLGPDGEDWRVPVSELEHRQGELAHRLREAGLPGILIQHPIDLYYYAGGRQNGALFVPAEGAGGSKDAGGDGPVGYVRRSLRRAVHEAGGDDAPHEITAFPSLRVFAERLRERGVSEAPALQFGEVPSSFATRFSQALSGLGASSDGTGVVHAQRESKSTWELACMEEAAGVQIRMFEAVEAVGGEGVSELDLVAAAEAVSRSEGFAGQVEMRRYPLQCDRAVVVSGRSGGVSSFFDSAVGGVGPHPLSGMGAGFAKVKANEPVLVDLVHLHRGYVVDMTRMFVAGSMPKVWEERLEDMIAVKEVVVDVLDRGEHCSKAWEEGLALATELGHADHLMGMAPDQSRFLGHSVGLQLDEAPVVAKGFDRPMPLGGTMAIEPKVVHQEGCIGSEDTWTRDEDGLRPLTAGGAWPWVTTW
;
A
#
# COMPACT_ATOMS: atom_id res chain seq x y z
N MET A 1 13.47 19.09 -31.74
CA MET A 1 13.03 20.05 -30.71
C MET A 1 12.78 19.24 -29.46
N GLU A 2 13.53 19.51 -28.41
CA GLU A 2 13.24 18.96 -27.10
C GLU A 2 12.00 19.65 -26.52
N GLY A 3 11.09 18.89 -25.91
CA GLY A 3 9.94 19.46 -25.20
C GLY A 3 10.36 20.33 -24.00
N PRO A 4 9.41 21.07 -23.38
CA PRO A 4 9.71 21.87 -22.20
C PRO A 4 10.31 20.98 -21.09
N ALA A 5 11.27 21.50 -20.35
CA ALA A 5 11.75 20.88 -19.11
C ALA A 5 10.73 21.13 -18.00
N LEU A 6 10.70 20.26 -16.98
CA LEU A 6 10.01 20.56 -15.74
C LEU A 6 10.74 21.70 -15.00
N ASN A 7 9.98 22.63 -14.45
CA ASN A 7 10.47 23.70 -13.60
C ASN A 7 10.36 23.30 -12.12
N ALA A 8 11.02 24.04 -11.23
CA ALA A 8 10.97 23.78 -9.79
C ALA A 8 9.53 23.82 -9.22
N GLU A 9 8.63 24.56 -9.86
CA GLU A 9 7.23 24.73 -9.44
C GLU A 9 6.30 23.62 -9.95
N ASP A 10 6.74 22.77 -10.89
CA ASP A 10 5.84 21.79 -11.56
C ASP A 10 5.40 20.62 -10.68
N LEU A 11 6.04 20.40 -9.54
CA LEU A 11 5.70 19.37 -8.55
C LEU A 11 5.49 19.96 -7.14
N LEU A 12 5.05 21.20 -7.07
CA LEU A 12 4.58 21.79 -5.82
C LEU A 12 3.12 21.40 -5.57
N GLY A 13 2.80 21.12 -4.31
CA GLY A 13 1.45 20.91 -3.84
C GLY A 13 0.67 22.22 -3.70
N PRO A 14 -0.61 22.14 -3.27
CA PRO A 14 -1.48 23.30 -3.21
C PRO A 14 -1.00 24.41 -2.25
N ASP A 15 -0.25 24.06 -1.21
CA ASP A 15 0.32 25.00 -0.24
C ASP A 15 1.76 25.41 -0.58
N GLY A 16 2.24 25.04 -1.77
CA GLY A 16 3.58 25.36 -2.25
C GLY A 16 4.68 24.44 -1.74
N GLU A 17 4.35 23.38 -1.07
CA GLU A 17 5.29 22.36 -0.59
C GLU A 17 5.79 21.47 -1.74
N ASP A 18 7.04 21.05 -1.68
CA ASP A 18 7.62 20.13 -2.67
C ASP A 18 7.07 18.71 -2.51
N TRP A 19 6.40 18.19 -3.53
CA TRP A 19 5.81 16.86 -3.54
C TRP A 19 6.77 15.75 -3.98
N ARG A 20 7.99 16.07 -4.32
CA ARG A 20 9.02 15.07 -4.61
C ARG A 20 9.44 14.35 -3.33
N VAL A 21 9.96 13.15 -3.47
CA VAL A 21 10.66 12.46 -2.36
C VAL A 21 11.91 13.27 -2.02
N PRO A 22 12.16 13.61 -0.75
CA PRO A 22 13.37 14.33 -0.36
C PRO A 22 14.63 13.58 -0.77
N VAL A 23 15.66 14.31 -1.23
CA VAL A 23 16.94 13.71 -1.63
C VAL A 23 17.56 12.90 -0.48
N SER A 24 17.53 13.42 0.74
CA SER A 24 18.01 12.70 1.93
C SER A 24 17.29 11.39 2.19
N GLU A 25 16.00 11.32 1.88
CA GLU A 25 15.22 10.08 1.98
C GLU A 25 15.66 9.05 0.94
N LEU A 26 15.88 9.49 -0.31
CA LEU A 26 16.41 8.62 -1.37
C LEU A 26 17.82 8.10 -1.05
N GLU A 27 18.70 8.97 -0.54
CA GLU A 27 20.06 8.61 -0.08
C GLU A 27 20.00 7.54 1.02
N HIS A 28 19.17 7.77 2.04
CA HIS A 28 18.97 6.83 3.13
C HIS A 28 18.48 5.47 2.62
N ARG A 29 17.47 5.44 1.77
CA ARG A 29 16.90 4.20 1.20
C ARG A 29 17.91 3.42 0.37
N GLN A 30 18.68 4.10 -0.47
CA GLN A 30 19.72 3.47 -1.28
C GLN A 30 20.86 2.92 -0.42
N GLY A 31 21.27 3.66 0.61
CA GLY A 31 22.29 3.22 1.58
C GLY A 31 21.87 1.98 2.38
N GLU A 32 20.63 2.00 2.88
CA GLU A 32 20.05 0.86 3.59
C GLU A 32 19.87 -0.36 2.68
N LEU A 33 19.45 -0.17 1.43
CA LEU A 33 19.37 -1.26 0.45
C LEU A 33 20.75 -1.89 0.22
N ALA A 34 21.79 -1.09 0.04
CA ALA A 34 23.15 -1.58 -0.13
C ALA A 34 23.63 -2.40 1.08
N HIS A 35 23.29 -1.95 2.30
CA HIS A 35 23.57 -2.69 3.52
C HIS A 35 22.88 -4.06 3.53
N ARG A 36 21.59 -4.11 3.25
CA ARG A 36 20.80 -5.35 3.19
C ARG A 36 21.26 -6.31 2.08
N LEU A 37 21.69 -5.77 0.96
CA LEU A 37 22.29 -6.58 -0.12
C LEU A 37 23.57 -7.28 0.33
N ARG A 38 24.45 -6.59 1.07
CA ARG A 38 25.64 -7.20 1.66
C ARG A 38 25.31 -8.32 2.64
N GLU A 39 24.33 -8.09 3.53
CA GLU A 39 23.89 -9.11 4.48
C GLU A 39 23.30 -10.34 3.77
N ALA A 40 22.61 -10.12 2.65
CA ALA A 40 22.07 -11.19 1.81
C ALA A 40 23.11 -11.87 0.90
N GLY A 41 24.36 -11.38 0.87
CA GLY A 41 25.42 -11.89 -0.01
C GLY A 41 25.15 -11.63 -1.50
N LEU A 42 24.42 -10.55 -1.82
CA LEU A 42 24.10 -10.16 -3.18
C LEU A 42 25.05 -9.04 -3.64
N PRO A 43 25.61 -9.09 -4.88
CA PRO A 43 26.57 -8.10 -5.35
C PRO A 43 25.96 -6.74 -5.65
N GLY A 44 24.66 -6.68 -5.81
CA GLY A 44 23.87 -5.52 -6.13
C GLY A 44 22.49 -5.94 -6.62
N ILE A 45 21.63 -4.97 -6.92
CA ILE A 45 20.29 -5.21 -7.46
C ILE A 45 19.97 -4.26 -8.59
N LEU A 46 19.19 -4.74 -9.56
CA LEU A 46 18.59 -3.93 -10.60
C LEU A 46 17.09 -3.77 -10.29
N ILE A 47 16.72 -2.62 -9.76
CA ILE A 47 15.33 -2.25 -9.48
C ILE A 47 14.62 -1.90 -10.78
N GLN A 48 13.48 -2.52 -11.02
CA GLN A 48 12.72 -2.40 -12.27
C GLN A 48 11.21 -2.22 -12.06
N HIS A 49 10.69 -2.64 -10.90
CA HIS A 49 9.29 -2.47 -10.54
C HIS A 49 8.97 -0.98 -10.36
N PRO A 50 7.89 -0.44 -10.97
CA PRO A 50 7.62 1.00 -10.97
C PRO A 50 7.48 1.63 -9.59
N ILE A 51 6.87 0.93 -8.63
CA ILE A 51 6.71 1.39 -7.25
C ILE A 51 8.07 1.48 -6.55
N ASP A 52 8.92 0.48 -6.76
CA ASP A 52 10.26 0.48 -6.17
C ASP A 52 11.20 1.50 -6.86
N LEU A 53 11.00 1.77 -8.14
CA LEU A 53 11.68 2.90 -8.80
C LEU A 53 11.28 4.23 -8.18
N TYR A 54 10.00 4.44 -7.87
CA TYR A 54 9.57 5.62 -7.12
C TYR A 54 10.22 5.64 -5.73
N TYR A 55 10.24 4.53 -5.01
CA TYR A 55 10.79 4.41 -3.66
C TYR A 55 12.28 4.75 -3.61
N TYR A 56 13.08 4.24 -4.56
CA TYR A 56 14.55 4.39 -4.54
C TYR A 56 15.09 5.50 -5.44
N ALA A 57 14.36 5.91 -6.48
CA ALA A 57 14.84 6.88 -7.47
C ALA A 57 13.96 8.13 -7.59
N GLY A 58 12.93 8.27 -6.75
CA GLY A 58 12.04 9.44 -6.72
C GLY A 58 11.00 9.51 -7.82
N GLY A 59 11.02 8.60 -8.81
CA GLY A 59 10.05 8.60 -9.91
C GLY A 59 9.91 7.23 -10.59
N ARG A 60 8.71 6.91 -11.09
CA ARG A 60 8.44 5.64 -11.80
C ARG A 60 8.80 5.72 -13.28
N GLN A 61 10.08 5.85 -13.58
CA GLN A 61 10.58 5.98 -14.93
C GLN A 61 10.55 4.64 -15.72
N ASN A 62 10.43 4.73 -17.04
CA ASN A 62 10.66 3.56 -17.89
C ASN A 62 12.16 3.28 -17.97
N GLY A 63 12.66 2.49 -17.05
CA GLY A 63 14.09 2.23 -16.90
C GLY A 63 14.42 1.19 -15.88
N ALA A 64 15.55 1.35 -15.23
CA ALA A 64 15.99 0.56 -14.10
C ALA A 64 16.98 1.37 -13.25
N LEU A 65 16.98 1.17 -11.94
CA LEU A 65 18.00 1.68 -11.03
C LEU A 65 18.91 0.50 -10.64
N PHE A 66 20.19 0.62 -10.92
CA PHE A 66 21.20 -0.30 -10.36
C PHE A 66 21.67 0.26 -9.02
N VAL A 67 21.62 -0.55 -7.97
CA VAL A 67 22.19 -0.25 -6.66
C VAL A 67 23.23 -1.32 -6.34
N PRO A 68 24.53 -0.97 -6.23
CA PRO A 68 25.57 -1.90 -5.85
C PRO A 68 25.50 -2.18 -4.34
N ALA A 69 25.93 -3.36 -3.89
CA ALA A 69 26.05 -3.69 -2.48
C ALA A 69 27.21 -2.90 -1.80
N GLU A 70 28.26 -2.62 -2.54
CA GLU A 70 29.41 -1.80 -2.09
C GLU A 70 29.39 -0.47 -2.84
N GLY A 71 29.82 0.62 -2.19
CA GLY A 71 29.93 1.95 -2.80
C GLY A 71 28.62 2.77 -2.83
N ALA A 72 27.50 2.25 -2.33
CA ALA A 72 26.21 2.97 -2.37
C ALA A 72 26.07 4.12 -1.34
N GLY A 73 27.05 4.34 -0.49
CA GLY A 73 27.06 5.39 0.55
C GLY A 73 27.88 6.63 0.23
N GLY A 74 28.29 6.83 -1.01
CA GLY A 74 29.18 7.91 -1.40
C GLY A 74 28.59 8.82 -2.47
N SER A 75 28.76 10.12 -2.29
CA SER A 75 28.42 11.19 -3.22
C SER A 75 28.86 10.87 -4.67
N LYS A 76 28.27 11.57 -5.63
CA LYS A 76 28.61 11.61 -7.08
C LYS A 76 30.12 11.69 -7.39
N ASP A 77 30.92 12.08 -6.41
CA ASP A 77 32.38 12.28 -6.52
C ASP A 77 33.20 10.99 -6.35
N ALA A 78 32.58 9.86 -5.99
CA ALA A 78 33.26 8.58 -5.80
C ALA A 78 33.33 7.74 -7.09
N GLY A 79 33.81 8.35 -8.16
CA GLY A 79 34.41 7.68 -9.33
C GLY A 79 33.76 6.39 -9.89
N GLY A 80 32.42 6.34 -10.03
CA GLY A 80 31.78 5.25 -10.76
C GLY A 80 31.12 4.14 -9.94
N ASP A 81 31.32 4.09 -8.62
CA ASP A 81 30.90 2.97 -7.77
C ASP A 81 29.50 3.10 -7.13
N GLY A 82 28.80 4.22 -7.34
CA GLY A 82 27.48 4.49 -6.78
C GLY A 82 26.29 3.97 -7.60
N PRO A 83 25.05 4.18 -7.08
CA PRO A 83 23.83 3.83 -7.80
C PRO A 83 23.69 4.59 -9.13
N VAL A 84 23.07 3.95 -10.13
CA VAL A 84 22.83 4.56 -11.45
C VAL A 84 21.44 4.23 -11.98
N GLY A 85 20.69 5.28 -12.31
CA GLY A 85 19.41 5.21 -12.99
C GLY A 85 19.57 5.20 -14.52
N TYR A 86 19.14 4.12 -15.16
CA TYR A 86 19.09 3.98 -16.61
C TYR A 86 17.68 4.28 -17.10
N VAL A 87 17.50 5.34 -17.87
CA VAL A 87 16.19 5.85 -18.29
C VAL A 87 16.00 5.79 -19.78
N ARG A 88 14.89 5.25 -20.27
CA ARG A 88 14.59 5.09 -21.69
C ARG A 88 13.98 6.34 -22.31
N ARG A 89 13.24 7.12 -21.54
CA ARG A 89 12.53 8.31 -22.01
C ARG A 89 12.49 9.37 -20.91
N SER A 90 12.39 10.64 -21.35
CA SER A 90 12.21 11.78 -20.42
C SER A 90 13.31 11.86 -19.36
N LEU A 91 14.58 11.81 -19.79
CA LEU A 91 15.75 11.89 -18.90
C LEU A 91 15.68 13.13 -18.00
N ARG A 92 15.31 14.29 -18.54
CA ARG A 92 15.16 15.53 -17.77
C ARG A 92 14.11 15.40 -16.64
N ARG A 93 13.00 14.68 -16.93
CA ARG A 93 11.98 14.41 -15.92
C ARG A 93 12.53 13.53 -14.80
N ALA A 94 13.27 12.49 -15.15
CA ALA A 94 13.91 11.62 -14.16
C ALA A 94 14.89 12.40 -13.25
N VAL A 95 15.69 13.27 -13.84
CA VAL A 95 16.61 14.15 -13.08
C VAL A 95 15.83 15.06 -12.15
N HIS A 96 14.77 15.71 -12.65
CA HIS A 96 13.97 16.61 -11.83
C HIS A 96 13.27 15.89 -10.67
N GLU A 97 12.65 14.74 -10.93
CA GLU A 97 11.96 13.93 -9.90
C GLU A 97 12.91 13.38 -8.83
N ALA A 98 14.17 13.11 -9.19
CA ALA A 98 15.19 12.63 -8.26
C ALA A 98 15.88 13.73 -7.44
N GLY A 99 15.48 15.00 -7.60
CA GLY A 99 16.08 16.13 -6.87
C GLY A 99 16.93 17.06 -7.71
N GLY A 100 16.95 16.92 -9.05
CA GLY A 100 17.71 17.78 -9.94
C GLY A 100 19.23 17.53 -9.86
N ASP A 101 20.00 18.59 -9.64
CA ASP A 101 21.46 18.51 -9.48
C ASP A 101 21.89 17.83 -8.18
N ASP A 102 20.99 17.75 -7.20
CA ASP A 102 21.23 17.10 -5.91
C ASP A 102 20.83 15.61 -5.90
N ALA A 103 20.35 15.06 -7.03
CA ALA A 103 19.93 13.65 -7.12
C ALA A 103 21.01 12.71 -6.55
N PRO A 104 20.66 11.71 -5.70
CA PRO A 104 21.64 10.91 -4.97
C PRO A 104 22.32 9.83 -5.83
N HIS A 105 21.94 9.72 -7.09
CA HIS A 105 22.46 8.74 -8.04
C HIS A 105 22.69 9.37 -9.40
N GLU A 106 23.59 8.77 -10.17
CA GLU A 106 23.76 9.14 -11.58
C GLU A 106 22.52 8.78 -12.38
N ILE A 107 22.11 9.65 -13.31
CA ILE A 107 20.97 9.38 -14.19
C ILE A 107 21.42 9.48 -15.64
N THR A 108 21.30 8.39 -16.38
CA THR A 108 21.79 8.30 -17.76
C THR A 108 20.81 7.59 -18.69
N ALA A 109 21.05 7.73 -19.98
CA ALA A 109 20.23 7.06 -21.00
C ALA A 109 20.39 5.54 -20.91
N PHE A 110 19.28 4.81 -21.04
CA PHE A 110 19.29 3.36 -21.00
C PHE A 110 20.06 2.80 -22.23
N PRO A 111 21.14 2.05 -22.04
CA PRO A 111 21.89 1.47 -23.15
C PRO A 111 21.11 0.32 -23.81
N SER A 112 21.57 -0.09 -24.98
CA SER A 112 21.06 -1.34 -25.57
C SER A 112 21.29 -2.53 -24.63
N LEU A 113 20.30 -3.40 -24.47
CA LEU A 113 20.42 -4.61 -23.68
C LEU A 113 21.59 -5.52 -24.15
N ARG A 114 21.99 -5.42 -25.41
CA ARG A 114 23.12 -6.19 -25.97
C ARG A 114 24.47 -5.86 -25.34
N VAL A 115 24.61 -4.61 -24.88
CA VAL A 115 25.86 -4.11 -24.24
C VAL A 115 25.67 -3.82 -22.75
N PHE A 116 24.55 -4.18 -22.18
CA PHE A 116 24.22 -3.77 -20.81
C PHE A 116 25.18 -4.38 -19.78
N ALA A 117 25.50 -5.67 -19.90
CA ALA A 117 26.49 -6.33 -19.03
C ALA A 117 27.89 -5.70 -19.16
N GLU A 118 28.28 -5.26 -20.37
CA GLU A 118 29.55 -4.56 -20.60
C GLU A 118 29.56 -3.19 -19.92
N ARG A 119 28.47 -2.43 -20.03
CA ARG A 119 28.32 -1.15 -19.31
C ARG A 119 28.40 -1.27 -17.79
N LEU A 120 27.86 -2.35 -17.23
CA LEU A 120 28.01 -2.63 -15.80
C LEU A 120 29.46 -3.01 -15.45
N ARG A 121 30.15 -3.78 -16.30
CA ARG A 121 31.59 -4.08 -16.09
C ARG A 121 32.46 -2.83 -16.12
N GLU A 122 32.20 -1.90 -17.03
CA GLU A 122 32.90 -0.60 -17.10
C GLU A 122 32.76 0.18 -15.78
N ARG A 123 31.73 -0.12 -14.98
CA ARG A 123 31.50 0.43 -13.63
C ARG A 123 32.02 -0.47 -12.50
N GLY A 124 32.83 -1.45 -12.79
CA GLY A 124 33.41 -2.34 -11.79
C GLY A 124 32.53 -3.53 -11.38
N VAL A 125 31.33 -3.71 -11.98
CA VAL A 125 30.46 -4.82 -11.64
C VAL A 125 31.02 -6.14 -12.23
N SER A 126 31.42 -7.05 -11.36
CA SER A 126 32.03 -8.35 -11.74
C SER A 126 31.03 -9.52 -11.78
N GLU A 127 29.93 -9.41 -11.08
CA GLU A 127 28.91 -10.44 -10.95
C GLU A 127 27.52 -9.90 -11.33
N ALA A 128 26.62 -10.78 -11.79
CA ALA A 128 25.27 -10.37 -12.18
C ALA A 128 24.49 -9.84 -10.97
N PRO A 129 23.93 -8.61 -11.03
CA PRO A 129 23.05 -8.11 -9.97
C PRO A 129 21.79 -8.96 -9.85
N ALA A 130 21.21 -8.97 -8.66
CA ALA A 130 19.89 -9.55 -8.44
C ALA A 130 18.81 -8.80 -9.24
N LEU A 131 17.72 -9.48 -9.54
CA LEU A 131 16.54 -8.96 -10.22
C LEU A 131 15.30 -9.12 -9.32
N GLN A 132 14.24 -8.43 -9.63
CA GLN A 132 12.95 -8.52 -8.90
C GLN A 132 12.04 -9.56 -9.57
N PHE A 133 12.39 -10.85 -9.47
CA PHE A 133 11.63 -11.92 -10.13
C PHE A 133 10.19 -12.06 -9.62
N GLY A 134 9.92 -11.69 -8.37
CA GLY A 134 8.60 -11.72 -7.77
C GLY A 134 7.68 -10.57 -8.20
N GLU A 135 8.23 -9.49 -8.79
CA GLU A 135 7.47 -8.26 -9.09
C GLU A 135 7.31 -7.96 -10.57
N VAL A 136 8.26 -8.40 -11.39
CA VAL A 136 8.23 -8.08 -12.81
C VAL A 136 7.71 -9.24 -13.65
N PRO A 137 7.03 -8.99 -14.79
CA PRO A 137 6.59 -10.05 -15.68
C PRO A 137 7.76 -10.98 -16.10
N SER A 138 7.50 -12.28 -16.15
CA SER A 138 8.53 -13.29 -16.46
C SER A 138 9.27 -13.02 -17.77
N SER A 139 8.57 -12.52 -18.81
CA SER A 139 9.19 -12.13 -20.08
C SER A 139 10.18 -10.97 -19.92
N PHE A 140 9.92 -10.07 -18.98
CA PHE A 140 10.79 -8.96 -18.68
C PHE A 140 12.01 -9.43 -17.89
N ALA A 141 11.81 -10.22 -16.84
CA ALA A 141 12.86 -10.84 -16.07
C ALA A 141 13.81 -11.68 -16.95
N THR A 142 13.26 -12.53 -17.84
CA THR A 142 14.04 -13.36 -18.77
C THR A 142 14.94 -12.50 -19.69
N ARG A 143 14.41 -11.42 -20.25
CA ARG A 143 15.18 -10.51 -21.11
C ARG A 143 16.36 -9.87 -20.40
N PHE A 144 16.18 -9.47 -19.13
CA PHE A 144 17.26 -8.89 -18.34
C PHE A 144 18.26 -9.93 -17.88
N SER A 145 17.82 -11.12 -17.46
CA SER A 145 18.72 -12.23 -17.15
C SER A 145 19.62 -12.61 -18.36
N GLN A 146 19.04 -12.63 -19.56
CA GLN A 146 19.82 -12.84 -20.77
C GLN A 146 20.82 -11.71 -21.06
N ALA A 147 20.42 -10.47 -20.86
CA ALA A 147 21.28 -9.30 -21.05
C ALA A 147 22.45 -9.26 -20.04
N LEU A 148 22.26 -9.83 -18.86
CA LEU A 148 23.25 -9.90 -17.78
C LEU A 148 24.06 -11.20 -17.77
N SER A 149 23.73 -12.17 -18.63
CA SER A 149 24.36 -13.52 -18.63
C SER A 149 25.87 -13.51 -18.75
N GLY A 150 26.45 -12.47 -19.36
CA GLY A 150 27.89 -12.25 -19.39
C GLY A 150 28.51 -12.01 -18.01
N LEU A 151 27.75 -11.60 -17.01
CA LEU A 151 28.17 -11.41 -15.61
C LEU A 151 27.83 -12.61 -14.72
N GLY A 152 27.14 -13.62 -15.25
CA GLY A 152 26.65 -14.79 -14.52
C GLY A 152 25.13 -14.85 -14.45
N ALA A 153 24.62 -15.69 -13.57
CA ALA A 153 23.19 -15.84 -13.32
C ALA A 153 22.73 -14.83 -12.26
N SER A 154 21.63 -14.11 -12.52
CA SER A 154 21.02 -13.23 -11.54
C SER A 154 20.24 -14.02 -10.50
N SER A 155 20.30 -13.61 -9.25
CA SER A 155 19.48 -14.10 -8.13
C SER A 155 18.20 -13.31 -8.01
N ASP A 156 17.25 -13.78 -7.19
CA ASP A 156 16.07 -12.99 -6.80
C ASP A 156 16.40 -12.06 -5.64
N GLY A 157 16.21 -10.77 -5.83
CA GLY A 157 16.37 -9.72 -4.82
C GLY A 157 15.05 -9.14 -4.30
N THR A 158 13.90 -9.68 -4.73
CA THR A 158 12.56 -9.16 -4.37
C THR A 158 12.38 -9.08 -2.86
N GLY A 159 12.74 -10.14 -2.13
CA GLY A 159 12.59 -10.21 -0.67
C GLY A 159 13.39 -9.15 0.10
N VAL A 160 14.56 -8.74 -0.41
CA VAL A 160 15.39 -7.69 0.22
C VAL A 160 14.68 -6.33 0.15
N VAL A 161 14.10 -6.01 -1.01
CA VAL A 161 13.32 -4.78 -1.22
C VAL A 161 12.07 -4.76 -0.35
N HIS A 162 11.32 -5.86 -0.32
CA HIS A 162 10.12 -5.97 0.49
C HIS A 162 10.42 -5.80 1.98
N ALA A 163 11.45 -6.45 2.49
CA ALA A 163 11.84 -6.36 3.90
C ALA A 163 12.23 -4.93 4.32
N GLN A 164 12.84 -4.15 3.42
CA GLN A 164 13.13 -2.75 3.71
C GLN A 164 11.87 -1.90 3.82
N ARG A 165 10.90 -2.10 2.92
CA ARG A 165 9.65 -1.35 2.86
C ARG A 165 8.70 -1.65 4.02
N GLU A 166 8.93 -2.72 4.80
CA GLU A 166 8.11 -3.05 5.97
C GLU A 166 8.21 -2.02 7.10
N SER A 167 9.37 -1.36 7.25
CA SER A 167 9.60 -0.27 8.21
C SER A 167 9.54 1.06 7.48
N LYS A 168 8.60 1.91 7.85
CA LYS A 168 8.41 3.25 7.28
C LYS A 168 9.31 4.25 7.99
N SER A 169 9.91 5.14 7.23
CA SER A 169 10.64 6.29 7.77
C SER A 169 9.69 7.32 8.39
N THR A 170 10.23 8.30 9.10
CA THR A 170 9.45 9.42 9.62
C THR A 170 8.76 10.20 8.52
N TRP A 171 9.40 10.36 7.35
CA TRP A 171 8.80 11.04 6.21
C TRP A 171 7.64 10.24 5.60
N GLU A 172 7.79 8.92 5.49
CA GLU A 172 6.74 8.02 5.00
C GLU A 172 5.52 8.05 5.92
N LEU A 173 5.75 7.99 7.24
CA LEU A 173 4.66 8.09 8.23
C LEU A 173 3.97 9.44 8.18
N ALA A 174 4.71 10.55 7.98
CA ALA A 174 4.10 11.87 7.80
C ALA A 174 3.21 11.92 6.55
N CYS A 175 3.59 11.29 5.44
CA CYS A 175 2.72 11.16 4.26
C CYS A 175 1.44 10.37 4.59
N MET A 176 1.53 9.34 5.42
CA MET A 176 0.35 8.57 5.83
C MET A 176 -0.55 9.35 6.79
N GLU A 177 0.01 10.17 7.67
CA GLU A 177 -0.76 11.08 8.55
C GLU A 177 -1.53 12.13 7.74
N GLU A 178 -0.92 12.71 6.71
CA GLU A 178 -1.61 13.59 5.76
C GLU A 178 -2.73 12.85 5.01
N ALA A 179 -2.46 11.63 4.56
CA ALA A 179 -3.48 10.80 3.92
C ALA A 179 -4.68 10.54 4.85
N ALA A 180 -4.44 10.29 6.13
CA ALA A 180 -5.50 10.08 7.12
C ALA A 180 -6.37 11.33 7.31
N GLY A 181 -5.78 12.53 7.29
CA GLY A 181 -6.52 13.80 7.33
C GLY A 181 -7.45 13.97 6.11
N VAL A 182 -7.02 13.58 4.93
CA VAL A 182 -7.88 13.58 3.72
C VAL A 182 -9.01 12.57 3.86
N GLN A 183 -8.72 11.39 4.39
CA GLN A 183 -9.70 10.31 4.55
C GLN A 183 -10.88 10.73 5.43
N ILE A 184 -10.67 11.54 6.48
CA ILE A 184 -11.75 12.13 7.27
C ILE A 184 -12.66 13.00 6.40
N ARG A 185 -12.09 13.86 5.55
CA ARG A 185 -12.89 14.69 4.61
C ARG A 185 -13.65 13.85 3.58
N MET A 186 -13.14 12.66 3.22
CA MET A 186 -13.88 11.73 2.38
C MET A 186 -15.11 11.17 3.10
N PHE A 187 -15.02 10.83 4.39
CA PHE A 187 -16.17 10.41 5.20
C PHE A 187 -17.17 11.54 5.38
N GLU A 188 -16.73 12.78 5.62
CA GLU A 188 -17.59 13.97 5.66
C GLU A 188 -18.38 14.15 4.36
N ALA A 189 -17.75 13.91 3.21
CA ALA A 189 -18.42 13.98 1.91
C ALA A 189 -19.47 12.87 1.73
N VAL A 190 -19.17 11.65 2.21
CA VAL A 190 -20.16 10.55 2.24
C VAL A 190 -21.34 10.88 3.14
N GLU A 191 -21.07 11.42 4.34
CA GLU A 191 -22.12 11.87 5.27
C GLU A 191 -23.02 12.93 4.64
N ALA A 192 -22.43 13.90 3.95
CA ALA A 192 -23.16 15.03 3.37
C ALA A 192 -24.13 14.65 2.23
N VAL A 193 -23.83 13.58 1.49
CA VAL A 193 -24.66 13.13 0.34
C VAL A 193 -25.54 11.93 0.66
N GLY A 194 -25.24 11.23 1.76
CA GLY A 194 -25.89 9.98 2.11
C GLY A 194 -27.36 10.13 2.52
N GLY A 195 -28.01 8.98 2.67
CA GLY A 195 -29.42 8.88 3.07
C GLY A 195 -30.16 7.81 2.31
N GLU A 196 -31.41 7.55 2.72
CA GLU A 196 -32.27 6.57 2.06
C GLU A 196 -32.49 6.92 0.59
N GLY A 197 -32.32 5.92 -0.29
CA GLY A 197 -32.51 6.04 -1.73
C GLY A 197 -31.29 6.49 -2.53
N VAL A 198 -30.21 6.91 -1.88
CA VAL A 198 -28.91 7.20 -2.51
C VAL A 198 -28.27 5.86 -2.95
N SER A 199 -27.60 5.82 -4.10
CA SER A 199 -26.90 4.62 -4.53
C SER A 199 -25.52 4.48 -3.89
N GLU A 200 -25.01 3.25 -3.79
CA GLU A 200 -23.63 3.00 -3.33
C GLU A 200 -22.61 3.76 -4.18
N LEU A 201 -22.83 3.81 -5.50
CA LEU A 201 -21.96 4.55 -6.42
C LEU A 201 -21.98 6.07 -6.19
N ASP A 202 -23.11 6.67 -5.76
CA ASP A 202 -23.16 8.08 -5.43
C ASP A 202 -22.32 8.39 -4.17
N LEU A 203 -22.32 7.48 -3.19
CA LEU A 203 -21.48 7.59 -1.99
C LEU A 203 -20.00 7.49 -2.33
N VAL A 204 -19.62 6.51 -3.17
CA VAL A 204 -18.24 6.36 -3.68
C VAL A 204 -17.80 7.60 -4.44
N ALA A 205 -18.65 8.12 -5.35
CA ALA A 205 -18.33 9.28 -6.15
C ALA A 205 -18.06 10.53 -5.29
N ALA A 206 -18.79 10.71 -4.19
CA ALA A 206 -18.56 11.80 -3.23
C ALA A 206 -17.18 11.67 -2.54
N ALA A 207 -16.88 10.50 -2.00
CA ALA A 207 -15.56 10.23 -1.38
C ALA A 207 -14.41 10.41 -2.38
N GLU A 208 -14.55 9.85 -3.58
CA GLU A 208 -13.52 9.92 -4.63
C GLU A 208 -13.29 11.33 -5.17
N ALA A 209 -14.31 12.17 -5.20
CA ALA A 209 -14.15 13.58 -5.60
C ALA A 209 -13.20 14.33 -4.67
N VAL A 210 -13.34 14.12 -3.35
CA VAL A 210 -12.41 14.67 -2.35
C VAL A 210 -11.00 14.10 -2.56
N SER A 211 -10.86 12.79 -2.57
CA SER A 211 -9.57 12.12 -2.76
C SER A 211 -8.86 12.62 -4.02
N ARG A 212 -9.57 12.80 -5.11
CA ARG A 212 -9.02 13.28 -6.38
C ARG A 212 -8.57 14.74 -6.30
N SER A 213 -9.32 15.62 -5.66
CA SER A 213 -8.96 17.03 -5.51
C SER A 213 -7.71 17.23 -4.64
N GLU A 214 -7.42 16.28 -3.75
CA GLU A 214 -6.25 16.25 -2.87
C GLU A 214 -5.02 15.55 -3.50
N GLY A 215 -5.02 15.35 -4.82
CA GLY A 215 -3.86 14.88 -5.57
C GLY A 215 -3.75 13.37 -5.78
N PHE A 216 -4.76 12.60 -5.40
CA PHE A 216 -4.75 11.17 -5.67
C PHE A 216 -4.74 10.85 -7.18
N ALA A 217 -3.76 10.05 -7.63
CA ALA A 217 -3.53 9.79 -9.05
C ALA A 217 -4.53 8.83 -9.71
N GLY A 218 -5.31 8.09 -8.93
CA GLY A 218 -6.41 7.26 -9.45
C GLY A 218 -6.22 5.76 -9.40
N GLN A 219 -5.11 5.27 -8.87
CA GLN A 219 -4.84 3.83 -8.77
C GLN A 219 -4.37 3.49 -7.36
N VAL A 220 -4.90 2.39 -6.81
CA VAL A 220 -4.37 1.71 -5.63
C VAL A 220 -3.62 0.49 -6.14
N GLU A 221 -2.33 0.45 -5.91
CA GLU A 221 -1.49 -0.68 -6.32
C GLU A 221 -1.54 -1.76 -5.24
N MET A 222 -1.64 -3.01 -5.67
CA MET A 222 -1.53 -4.18 -4.80
C MET A 222 -0.27 -4.97 -5.14
N ARG A 223 0.31 -5.61 -4.13
CA ARG A 223 1.44 -6.53 -4.31
C ARG A 223 0.97 -7.86 -4.87
N ARG A 224 -0.22 -8.31 -4.47
CA ARG A 224 -0.81 -9.58 -4.91
C ARG A 224 -1.24 -9.51 -6.38
N TYR A 225 -0.64 -10.33 -7.23
CA TYR A 225 -1.00 -10.44 -8.65
C TYR A 225 -2.34 -11.20 -8.83
N PRO A 226 -3.20 -10.82 -9.74
CA PRO A 226 -3.15 -9.69 -10.71
C PRO A 226 -3.94 -8.46 -10.26
N LEU A 227 -4.03 -8.20 -8.97
CA LEU A 227 -5.06 -7.36 -8.39
C LEU A 227 -4.75 -5.87 -8.49
N GLN A 228 -5.79 -5.14 -8.85
CA GLN A 228 -5.95 -3.72 -8.60
C GLN A 228 -7.12 -3.58 -7.64
N CYS A 229 -7.04 -2.66 -6.70
CA CYS A 229 -8.10 -2.39 -5.74
C CYS A 229 -8.77 -1.05 -6.04
N ASP A 230 -10.08 -1.00 -5.83
CA ASP A 230 -10.80 0.26 -5.81
C ASP A 230 -10.47 1.03 -4.51
N ARG A 231 -10.60 2.35 -4.56
CA ARG A 231 -10.31 3.26 -3.44
C ARG A 231 -11.40 3.29 -2.38
N ALA A 232 -12.56 2.78 -2.71
CA ALA A 232 -13.72 2.80 -1.85
C ALA A 232 -14.54 1.54 -2.07
N VAL A 233 -14.71 0.75 -1.03
CA VAL A 233 -15.67 -0.33 -0.96
C VAL A 233 -16.85 0.17 -0.15
N VAL A 234 -17.94 0.53 -0.84
CA VAL A 234 -19.19 0.94 -0.19
C VAL A 234 -20.26 -0.06 -0.55
N VAL A 235 -20.84 -0.69 0.46
CA VAL A 235 -21.86 -1.71 0.29
C VAL A 235 -22.99 -1.51 1.31
N SER A 236 -24.25 -1.70 0.85
CA SER A 236 -25.44 -1.47 1.66
C SER A 236 -26.29 -2.73 1.77
N GLY A 237 -26.72 -3.07 2.98
CA GLY A 237 -27.58 -4.22 3.23
C GLY A 237 -27.09 -5.47 2.49
N ARG A 238 -27.98 -6.15 1.76
CA ARG A 238 -27.68 -7.40 1.04
C ARG A 238 -26.45 -7.31 0.11
N SER A 239 -26.12 -6.14 -0.45
CA SER A 239 -24.92 -5.99 -1.29
C SER A 239 -23.66 -6.37 -0.51
N GLY A 240 -23.55 -5.96 0.76
CA GLY A 240 -22.45 -6.34 1.64
C GLY A 240 -22.36 -7.83 1.99
N GLY A 241 -23.43 -8.60 1.75
CA GLY A 241 -23.45 -10.06 1.94
C GLY A 241 -22.97 -10.87 0.73
N VAL A 242 -22.64 -10.22 -0.38
CA VAL A 242 -22.13 -10.90 -1.58
C VAL A 242 -20.63 -11.11 -1.47
N SER A 243 -20.17 -12.36 -1.58
CA SER A 243 -18.75 -12.72 -1.46
C SER A 243 -17.90 -12.05 -2.55
N SER A 244 -16.66 -11.69 -2.21
CA SER A 244 -15.66 -11.19 -3.14
C SER A 244 -15.18 -12.28 -4.10
N PHE A 245 -14.65 -11.89 -5.25
CA PHE A 245 -13.98 -12.81 -6.18
C PHE A 245 -12.52 -13.10 -5.77
N PHE A 246 -12.00 -12.43 -4.77
CA PHE A 246 -10.67 -12.65 -4.23
C PHE A 246 -10.68 -12.56 -2.70
N ASP A 247 -9.53 -12.75 -2.09
CA ASP A 247 -9.31 -12.79 -0.65
C ASP A 247 -9.40 -11.37 -0.05
N SER A 248 -10.62 -10.93 0.24
CA SER A 248 -10.98 -9.64 0.82
C SER A 248 -12.00 -9.84 1.94
N ALA A 249 -11.96 -8.98 2.94
CA ALA A 249 -12.87 -9.02 4.09
C ALA A 249 -14.34 -8.80 3.70
N VAL A 250 -14.59 -7.98 2.67
CA VAL A 250 -15.90 -7.63 2.17
C VAL A 250 -15.93 -7.79 0.65
N GLY A 251 -17.05 -8.26 0.12
CA GLY A 251 -17.29 -8.35 -1.31
C GLY A 251 -18.09 -7.17 -1.84
N GLY A 252 -19.28 -7.46 -2.31
CA GLY A 252 -20.19 -6.51 -2.95
C GLY A 252 -20.62 -6.96 -4.33
N VAL A 253 -21.64 -6.33 -4.85
CA VAL A 253 -22.17 -6.68 -6.18
C VAL A 253 -21.29 -6.09 -7.29
N GLY A 254 -20.73 -4.91 -7.07
CA GLY A 254 -20.05 -4.15 -8.10
C GLY A 254 -20.96 -3.69 -9.24
N PRO A 255 -20.47 -2.82 -10.14
CA PRO A 255 -21.26 -2.31 -11.26
C PRO A 255 -21.34 -3.29 -12.45
N HIS A 256 -20.42 -4.22 -12.60
CA HIS A 256 -20.37 -5.23 -13.67
C HIS A 256 -19.33 -6.33 -13.37
N PRO A 257 -19.38 -7.48 -14.05
CA PRO A 257 -18.54 -8.65 -13.71
C PRO A 257 -17.02 -8.44 -13.76
N LEU A 258 -16.50 -7.47 -14.49
CA LEU A 258 -15.06 -7.16 -14.46
C LEU A 258 -14.68 -6.38 -13.20
N SER A 259 -15.64 -5.70 -12.57
CA SER A 259 -15.54 -4.98 -11.29
C SER A 259 -16.59 -5.56 -10.33
N GLY A 260 -16.50 -6.85 -10.06
CA GLY A 260 -17.47 -7.63 -9.28
C GLY A 260 -17.19 -7.55 -7.78
N MET A 261 -16.98 -6.35 -7.25
CA MET A 261 -16.73 -6.07 -5.84
C MET A 261 -17.12 -4.62 -5.52
N GLY A 262 -17.40 -4.33 -4.27
CA GLY A 262 -17.70 -2.98 -3.79
C GLY A 262 -19.03 -2.44 -4.32
N ALA A 263 -19.08 -1.14 -4.52
CA ALA A 263 -20.28 -0.40 -4.86
C ALA A 263 -20.89 -0.79 -6.19
N GLY A 264 -22.20 -1.00 -6.15
CA GLY A 264 -23.04 -1.23 -7.33
C GLY A 264 -24.15 -0.19 -7.44
N PHE A 265 -25.19 -0.54 -8.16
CA PHE A 265 -26.40 0.28 -8.32
C PHE A 265 -27.42 0.10 -7.19
N ALA A 266 -27.07 -0.67 -6.15
CA ALA A 266 -27.92 -0.83 -4.98
C ALA A 266 -28.13 0.52 -4.29
N LYS A 267 -29.32 0.68 -3.69
CA LYS A 267 -29.70 1.90 -2.99
C LYS A 267 -29.76 1.63 -1.51
N VAL A 268 -29.25 2.59 -0.73
CA VAL A 268 -29.39 2.60 0.71
C VAL A 268 -30.88 2.54 1.10
N LYS A 269 -31.20 1.66 2.03
CA LYS A 269 -32.52 1.54 2.61
C LYS A 269 -32.50 1.87 4.09
N ALA A 270 -33.64 2.31 4.60
CA ALA A 270 -33.78 2.60 6.01
C ALA A 270 -33.47 1.38 6.88
N ASN A 271 -32.69 1.61 7.95
CA ASN A 271 -32.33 0.63 8.98
C ASN A 271 -31.54 -0.60 8.44
N GLU A 272 -30.85 -0.45 7.30
CA GLU A 272 -29.86 -1.42 6.84
C GLU A 272 -28.44 -0.90 7.05
N PRO A 273 -27.47 -1.72 7.45
CA PRO A 273 -26.07 -1.30 7.61
C PRO A 273 -25.48 -0.92 6.25
N VAL A 274 -24.73 0.18 6.23
CA VAL A 274 -23.89 0.60 5.10
C VAL A 274 -22.45 0.60 5.58
N LEU A 275 -21.64 -0.27 5.03
CA LEU A 275 -20.21 -0.30 5.28
C LEU A 275 -19.54 0.63 4.27
N VAL A 276 -18.73 1.54 4.78
CA VAL A 276 -17.93 2.48 4.00
C VAL A 276 -16.48 2.25 4.36
N ASP A 277 -15.74 1.71 3.43
CA ASP A 277 -14.33 1.34 3.53
C ASP A 277 -13.57 2.16 2.49
N LEU A 278 -12.71 3.05 2.97
CA LEU A 278 -12.06 4.06 2.15
C LEU A 278 -10.55 3.94 2.22
N VAL A 279 -9.94 3.95 1.04
CA VAL A 279 -8.49 4.03 0.85
C VAL A 279 -8.13 5.41 0.31
N HIS A 280 -7.14 6.07 0.89
CA HIS A 280 -6.54 7.28 0.33
C HIS A 280 -5.03 7.18 0.31
N LEU A 281 -4.41 7.84 -0.67
CA LEU A 281 -2.97 7.90 -0.85
C LEU A 281 -2.49 9.34 -0.94
N HIS A 282 -1.58 9.71 -0.04
CA HIS A 282 -0.83 10.96 -0.17
C HIS A 282 0.61 10.64 -0.60
N ARG A 283 1.05 11.23 -1.71
CA ARG A 283 2.39 10.96 -2.31
C ARG A 283 2.68 9.47 -2.50
N GLY A 284 1.63 8.67 -2.75
CA GLY A 284 1.70 7.22 -2.97
C GLY A 284 1.55 6.37 -1.71
N TYR A 285 1.58 6.96 -0.50
CA TYR A 285 1.44 6.21 0.76
C TYR A 285 -0.01 6.05 1.16
N VAL A 286 -0.38 4.80 1.41
CA VAL A 286 -1.75 4.32 1.63
C VAL A 286 -2.13 4.40 3.11
N VAL A 287 -3.35 4.81 3.38
CA VAL A 287 -4.08 4.52 4.62
C VAL A 287 -5.44 3.90 4.30
N ASP A 288 -5.91 3.06 5.19
CA ASP A 288 -7.15 2.31 5.08
C ASP A 288 -8.01 2.47 6.33
N MET A 289 -9.33 2.68 6.15
CA MET A 289 -10.25 2.88 7.26
C MET A 289 -11.69 2.54 6.88
N THR A 290 -12.34 1.72 7.69
CA THR A 290 -13.75 1.39 7.57
C THR A 290 -14.59 2.04 8.67
N ARG A 291 -15.76 2.59 8.29
CA ARG A 291 -16.80 3.07 9.20
C ARG A 291 -18.18 2.65 8.71
N MET A 292 -19.12 2.60 9.65
CA MET A 292 -20.50 2.21 9.38
C MET A 292 -21.41 3.44 9.27
N PHE A 293 -22.38 3.34 8.39
CA PHE A 293 -23.44 4.33 8.22
C PHE A 293 -24.81 3.64 8.23
N VAL A 294 -25.85 4.43 8.53
CA VAL A 294 -27.23 3.94 8.50
C VAL A 294 -28.21 5.08 8.22
N ALA A 295 -29.14 4.86 7.33
CA ALA A 295 -30.28 5.74 7.17
C ALA A 295 -31.37 5.36 8.21
N GLY A 296 -31.61 6.23 9.20
CA GLY A 296 -32.53 5.93 10.30
C GLY A 296 -31.82 5.34 11.52
N SER A 297 -32.12 4.11 11.92
CA SER A 297 -31.56 3.48 13.12
C SER A 297 -30.86 2.17 12.80
N MET A 298 -29.68 1.98 13.36
CA MET A 298 -28.97 0.70 13.28
C MET A 298 -29.78 -0.35 14.06
N PRO A 299 -30.17 -1.47 13.44
CA PRO A 299 -30.81 -2.56 14.19
C PRO A 299 -29.87 -3.14 15.26
N LYS A 300 -30.43 -3.44 16.42
CA LYS A 300 -29.68 -3.92 17.59
C LYS A 300 -28.72 -5.09 17.30
N VAL A 301 -29.14 -6.02 16.45
CA VAL A 301 -28.30 -7.16 16.04
C VAL A 301 -27.03 -6.74 15.31
N TRP A 302 -27.06 -5.63 14.57
CA TRP A 302 -25.89 -5.07 13.90
C TRP A 302 -25.03 -4.25 14.85
N GLU A 303 -25.65 -3.54 15.82
CA GLU A 303 -24.89 -2.86 16.88
C GLU A 303 -24.08 -3.86 17.70
N GLU A 304 -24.70 -4.96 18.16
CA GLU A 304 -24.04 -6.03 18.90
C GLU A 304 -22.88 -6.65 18.08
N ARG A 305 -23.09 -6.93 16.80
CA ARG A 305 -22.03 -7.44 15.90
C ARG A 305 -20.87 -6.47 15.73
N LEU A 306 -21.14 -5.16 15.66
CA LEU A 306 -20.10 -4.13 15.58
C LEU A 306 -19.29 -4.06 16.89
N GLU A 307 -19.96 -4.10 18.02
CA GLU A 307 -19.31 -4.15 19.35
C GLU A 307 -18.38 -5.35 19.44
N ASP A 308 -18.82 -6.53 18.97
CA ASP A 308 -18.01 -7.74 18.91
C ASP A 308 -16.78 -7.56 18.02
N MET A 309 -16.92 -6.95 16.84
CA MET A 309 -15.77 -6.69 15.95
C MET A 309 -14.81 -5.67 16.50
N ILE A 310 -15.29 -4.66 17.21
CA ILE A 310 -14.44 -3.71 17.94
C ILE A 310 -13.65 -4.46 19.02
N ALA A 311 -14.29 -5.34 19.78
CA ALA A 311 -13.61 -6.15 20.79
C ALA A 311 -12.53 -7.07 20.18
N VAL A 312 -12.81 -7.70 19.04
CA VAL A 312 -11.81 -8.51 18.29
C VAL A 312 -10.65 -7.63 17.84
N LYS A 313 -10.91 -6.42 17.33
CA LYS A 313 -9.87 -5.46 16.95
C LYS A 313 -8.99 -5.08 18.14
N GLU A 314 -9.59 -4.78 19.28
CA GLU A 314 -8.85 -4.42 20.51
C GLU A 314 -7.92 -5.56 20.98
N VAL A 315 -8.34 -6.81 20.88
CA VAL A 315 -7.47 -7.97 21.17
C VAL A 315 -6.30 -8.04 20.20
N VAL A 316 -6.53 -7.86 18.90
CA VAL A 316 -5.46 -7.84 17.89
C VAL A 316 -4.47 -6.72 18.16
N VAL A 317 -4.97 -5.50 18.42
CA VAL A 317 -4.15 -4.32 18.78
C VAL A 317 -3.29 -4.61 20.01
N ASP A 318 -3.90 -5.13 21.08
CA ASP A 318 -3.21 -5.41 22.35
C ASP A 318 -2.09 -6.47 22.19
N VAL A 319 -2.31 -7.50 21.38
CA VAL A 319 -1.27 -8.52 21.08
C VAL A 319 -0.10 -7.89 20.29
N LEU A 320 -0.40 -7.07 19.28
CA LEU A 320 0.63 -6.42 18.48
C LEU A 320 1.37 -5.35 19.28
N ASP A 321 0.68 -4.61 20.16
CA ASP A 321 1.26 -3.59 21.04
C ASP A 321 2.31 -4.19 21.99
N ARG A 322 2.03 -5.38 22.53
CA ARG A 322 3.02 -6.15 23.34
C ARG A 322 4.20 -6.67 22.55
N GLY A 323 4.25 -6.45 21.23
CA GLY A 323 5.32 -6.92 20.35
C GLY A 323 5.30 -8.43 20.08
N GLU A 324 4.17 -9.04 20.24
CA GLU A 324 3.97 -10.44 19.91
C GLU A 324 3.89 -10.67 18.39
N HIS A 325 3.94 -11.93 17.95
CA HIS A 325 3.86 -12.28 16.53
C HIS A 325 2.49 -11.96 15.92
N CYS A 326 2.47 -11.56 14.65
CA CYS A 326 1.24 -11.33 13.90
C CYS A 326 0.35 -12.59 13.83
N SER A 327 0.94 -13.79 13.77
CA SER A 327 0.20 -15.06 13.84
C SER A 327 -0.52 -15.25 15.17
N LYS A 328 0.06 -14.80 16.29
CA LYS A 328 -0.59 -14.85 17.59
C LYS A 328 -1.76 -13.88 17.69
N ALA A 329 -1.61 -12.67 17.14
CA ALA A 329 -2.71 -11.72 17.06
C ALA A 329 -3.89 -12.28 16.25
N TRP A 330 -3.60 -12.99 15.15
CA TRP A 330 -4.60 -13.74 14.40
C TRP A 330 -5.28 -14.82 15.25
N GLU A 331 -4.50 -15.65 15.98
CA GLU A 331 -5.02 -16.76 16.78
C GLU A 331 -5.94 -16.26 17.91
N GLU A 332 -5.52 -15.20 18.63
CA GLU A 332 -6.33 -14.64 19.74
C GLU A 332 -7.58 -13.92 19.21
N GLY A 333 -7.48 -13.16 18.12
CA GLY A 333 -8.63 -12.53 17.48
C GLY A 333 -9.64 -13.54 16.95
N LEU A 334 -9.19 -14.61 16.27
CA LEU A 334 -10.04 -15.69 15.79
C LEU A 334 -10.70 -16.45 16.94
N ALA A 335 -9.99 -16.68 18.04
CA ALA A 335 -10.52 -17.36 19.22
C ALA A 335 -11.68 -16.56 19.83
N LEU A 336 -11.50 -15.25 20.04
CA LEU A 336 -12.56 -14.39 20.55
C LEU A 336 -13.76 -14.33 19.59
N ALA A 337 -13.53 -14.13 18.29
CA ALA A 337 -14.61 -14.11 17.29
C ALA A 337 -15.39 -15.44 17.28
N THR A 338 -14.71 -16.57 17.50
CA THR A 338 -15.34 -17.89 17.61
C THR A 338 -16.18 -18.03 18.89
N GLU A 339 -15.67 -17.54 20.03
CA GLU A 339 -16.40 -17.52 21.31
C GLU A 339 -17.69 -16.68 21.21
N LEU A 340 -17.62 -15.54 20.49
CA LEU A 340 -18.74 -14.65 20.23
C LEU A 340 -19.73 -15.21 19.18
N GLY A 341 -19.43 -16.36 18.58
CA GLY A 341 -20.33 -17.04 17.61
C GLY A 341 -20.17 -16.61 16.16
N HIS A 342 -19.07 -15.96 15.79
CA HIS A 342 -18.83 -15.41 14.46
C HIS A 342 -17.95 -16.28 13.56
N ALA A 343 -17.61 -17.52 13.96
CA ALA A 343 -16.67 -18.39 13.24
C ALA A 343 -16.98 -18.55 11.74
N ASP A 344 -18.26 -18.66 11.36
CA ASP A 344 -18.69 -18.85 9.97
C ASP A 344 -18.92 -17.54 9.19
N HIS A 345 -18.71 -16.40 9.84
CA HIS A 345 -19.01 -15.07 9.32
C HIS A 345 -17.85 -14.10 9.37
N LEU A 346 -16.77 -14.44 10.07
CA LEU A 346 -15.59 -13.58 10.22
C LEU A 346 -14.84 -13.46 8.90
N MET A 347 -14.57 -12.24 8.48
CA MET A 347 -13.84 -11.89 7.25
C MET A 347 -14.41 -12.55 5.99
N GLY A 348 -15.72 -12.61 5.91
CA GLY A 348 -16.47 -13.28 4.83
C GLY A 348 -17.42 -14.34 5.37
N MET A 349 -18.27 -14.86 4.51
CA MET A 349 -19.22 -15.91 4.84
C MET A 349 -18.68 -17.27 4.36
N ALA A 350 -18.72 -18.29 5.23
CA ALA A 350 -18.23 -19.62 4.88
C ALA A 350 -18.90 -20.17 3.61
N PRO A 351 -18.15 -20.79 2.65
CA PRO A 351 -16.71 -21.12 2.73
C PRO A 351 -15.74 -20.04 2.20
N ASP A 352 -16.24 -18.87 1.78
CA ASP A 352 -15.50 -17.82 1.06
C ASP A 352 -14.89 -16.78 2.03
N GLN A 353 -14.37 -17.24 3.18
CA GLN A 353 -13.78 -16.38 4.19
C GLN A 353 -12.30 -16.07 3.89
N SER A 354 -11.90 -14.82 4.06
CA SER A 354 -10.50 -14.43 4.11
C SER A 354 -9.85 -14.88 5.43
N ARG A 355 -8.55 -15.19 5.40
CA ARG A 355 -7.84 -15.78 6.54
C ARG A 355 -6.81 -14.84 7.13
N PHE A 356 -7.21 -13.61 7.36
CA PHE A 356 -6.41 -12.57 8.01
C PHE A 356 -7.35 -11.63 8.80
N LEU A 357 -6.80 -10.83 9.72
CA LEU A 357 -7.50 -9.78 10.47
C LEU A 357 -6.87 -8.41 10.28
N GLY A 358 -5.85 -8.31 9.46
CA GLY A 358 -5.17 -7.07 9.12
C GLY A 358 -3.98 -7.32 8.21
N HIS A 359 -3.59 -6.30 7.49
CA HIS A 359 -2.45 -6.31 6.57
C HIS A 359 -1.64 -5.02 6.68
N SER A 360 -0.34 -5.11 6.41
CA SER A 360 0.48 -3.90 6.33
C SER A 360 0.10 -3.10 5.08
N VAL A 361 0.22 -1.79 5.19
CA VAL A 361 0.02 -0.84 4.10
C VAL A 361 1.26 0.03 3.92
N GLY A 362 1.45 0.58 2.73
CA GLY A 362 2.60 1.43 2.42
C GLY A 362 2.43 2.08 1.06
N LEU A 363 3.32 1.84 0.12
CA LEU A 363 3.13 2.19 -1.29
C LEU A 363 2.18 1.24 -2.03
N GLN A 364 1.90 0.08 -1.42
CA GLN A 364 0.93 -0.90 -1.88
C GLN A 364 -0.04 -1.21 -0.74
N LEU A 365 -1.27 -1.58 -1.10
CA LEU A 365 -2.33 -1.79 -0.12
C LEU A 365 -2.09 -3.03 0.75
N ASP A 366 -1.52 -4.10 0.19
CA ASP A 366 -1.38 -5.41 0.82
C ASP A 366 0.10 -5.79 1.07
N GLU A 367 0.83 -4.93 1.76
CA GLU A 367 2.22 -5.20 2.16
C GLU A 367 2.30 -6.23 3.31
N ALA A 368 3.49 -6.73 3.59
CA ALA A 368 3.78 -7.56 4.76
C ALA A 368 4.27 -6.69 5.94
N PRO A 369 4.11 -7.17 7.18
CA PRO A 369 3.48 -8.42 7.59
C PRO A 369 1.95 -8.39 7.53
N VAL A 370 1.33 -9.56 7.70
CA VAL A 370 -0.13 -9.74 7.73
C VAL A 370 -0.52 -10.37 9.07
N VAL A 371 -1.61 -9.95 9.67
CA VAL A 371 -2.20 -10.60 10.85
C VAL A 371 -2.92 -11.86 10.40
N ALA A 372 -2.15 -12.92 10.20
CA ALA A 372 -2.59 -14.20 9.67
C ALA A 372 -1.72 -15.35 10.15
N LYS A 373 -2.19 -16.57 9.97
CA LYS A 373 -1.43 -17.78 10.28
C LYS A 373 -0.13 -17.82 9.46
N GLY A 374 0.98 -18.13 10.12
CA GLY A 374 2.30 -18.30 9.50
C GLY A 374 3.15 -17.01 9.42
N PHE A 375 2.63 -15.90 9.91
CA PHE A 375 3.43 -14.68 10.12
C PHE A 375 4.01 -14.69 11.55
N ASP A 376 4.93 -15.64 11.82
CA ASP A 376 5.52 -15.91 13.12
C ASP A 376 6.64 -14.91 13.47
N ARG A 377 6.33 -13.63 13.32
CA ARG A 377 7.20 -12.50 13.63
C ARG A 377 6.39 -11.29 14.05
N PRO A 378 6.97 -10.42 14.89
CA PRO A 378 6.30 -9.19 15.27
C PRO A 378 6.20 -8.18 14.12
N MET A 379 5.32 -7.22 14.27
CA MET A 379 5.30 -6.00 13.46
C MET A 379 6.60 -5.21 13.76
N PRO A 380 7.38 -4.80 12.74
CA PRO A 380 8.62 -4.07 12.97
C PRO A 380 8.36 -2.65 13.49
N LEU A 381 9.38 -2.01 14.09
CA LEU A 381 9.35 -0.57 14.37
C LEU A 381 9.21 0.21 13.05
N GLY A 382 8.38 1.24 13.04
CA GLY A 382 7.98 1.94 11.82
C GLY A 382 7.04 1.14 10.92
N GLY A 383 6.68 -0.10 11.31
CA GLY A 383 5.69 -0.89 10.59
C GLY A 383 4.30 -0.26 10.67
N THR A 384 3.46 -0.57 9.69
CA THR A 384 2.08 -0.13 9.62
C THR A 384 1.15 -1.32 9.45
N MET A 385 -0.09 -1.21 9.94
CA MET A 385 -1.06 -2.30 9.90
C MET A 385 -2.47 -1.73 9.83
N ALA A 386 -3.22 -2.03 8.78
CA ALA A 386 -4.67 -1.90 8.76
C ALA A 386 -5.25 -3.11 9.50
N ILE A 387 -5.99 -2.88 10.58
CA ILE A 387 -6.59 -3.93 11.42
C ILE A 387 -8.10 -3.84 11.24
N GLU A 388 -8.70 -4.87 10.64
CA GLU A 388 -9.98 -4.77 9.96
C GLU A 388 -10.99 -5.92 10.24
N PRO A 389 -11.23 -6.38 11.47
CA PRO A 389 -12.21 -7.44 11.67
C PRO A 389 -13.61 -7.01 11.23
N LYS A 390 -14.19 -7.82 10.37
CA LYS A 390 -15.50 -7.62 9.76
C LYS A 390 -16.30 -8.93 9.80
N VAL A 391 -17.62 -8.86 9.94
CA VAL A 391 -18.50 -10.03 9.81
C VAL A 391 -19.49 -9.83 8.66
N VAL A 392 -19.72 -10.90 7.91
CA VAL A 392 -20.55 -10.90 6.72
C VAL A 392 -21.69 -11.89 6.89
N HIS A 393 -22.91 -11.43 6.64
CA HIS A 393 -24.14 -12.19 6.63
C HIS A 393 -24.88 -11.98 5.32
N GLN A 394 -25.88 -12.80 5.02
CA GLN A 394 -26.65 -12.65 3.77
C GLN A 394 -27.35 -11.30 3.65
N GLU A 395 -27.70 -10.68 4.76
CA GLU A 395 -28.40 -9.41 4.84
C GLU A 395 -27.48 -8.18 4.81
N GLY A 396 -26.16 -8.36 4.95
CA GLY A 396 -25.20 -7.27 5.00
C GLY A 396 -23.87 -7.63 5.66
N CYS A 397 -23.06 -6.63 5.87
CA CYS A 397 -21.81 -6.76 6.62
C CYS A 397 -21.63 -5.60 7.59
N ILE A 398 -20.78 -5.81 8.59
CA ILE A 398 -20.41 -4.78 9.57
C ILE A 398 -19.00 -5.06 10.08
N GLY A 399 -18.28 -4.02 10.45
CA GLY A 399 -16.96 -4.16 11.03
C GLY A 399 -16.31 -2.82 11.33
N SER A 400 -15.06 -2.89 11.71
CA SER A 400 -14.24 -1.75 12.10
C SER A 400 -12.86 -1.86 11.49
N GLU A 401 -12.27 -0.74 11.10
CA GLU A 401 -10.91 -0.72 10.60
C GLU A 401 -10.22 0.60 10.91
N ASP A 402 -8.96 0.52 11.29
CA ASP A 402 -8.04 1.63 11.37
C ASP A 402 -6.63 1.17 10.95
N THR A 403 -5.87 2.09 10.34
CA THR A 403 -4.43 1.91 10.13
C THR A 403 -3.66 2.36 11.37
N TRP A 404 -2.74 1.50 11.81
CA TRP A 404 -1.87 1.68 12.96
C TRP A 404 -0.41 1.72 12.55
N THR A 405 0.43 2.38 13.33
CA THR A 405 1.89 2.25 13.24
C THR A 405 2.48 1.88 14.58
N ARG A 406 3.65 1.23 14.55
CA ARG A 406 4.40 0.85 15.74
C ARG A 406 5.64 1.71 15.89
N ASP A 407 5.79 2.35 17.02
CA ASP A 407 7.00 3.04 17.46
C ASP A 407 7.61 2.40 18.72
N GLU A 408 8.55 3.07 19.38
CA GLU A 408 9.20 2.59 20.60
C GLU A 408 8.27 2.55 21.81
N ASP A 409 7.21 3.37 21.80
CA ASP A 409 6.21 3.46 22.88
C ASP A 409 5.04 2.48 22.69
N GLY A 410 4.95 1.80 21.52
CA GLY A 410 3.93 0.81 21.19
C GLY A 410 3.18 1.11 19.90
N LEU A 411 1.91 0.68 19.83
CA LEU A 411 1.02 0.96 18.70
C LEU A 411 0.28 2.28 18.88
N ARG A 412 0.26 3.10 17.84
CA ARG A 412 -0.59 4.28 17.76
C ARG A 412 -1.41 4.29 16.47
N PRO A 413 -2.68 4.76 16.49
CA PRO A 413 -3.47 4.88 15.27
C PRO A 413 -2.93 6.00 14.38
N LEU A 414 -2.89 5.76 13.06
CA LEU A 414 -2.66 6.78 12.03
C LEU A 414 -3.99 7.37 11.55
N THR A 415 -5.02 6.53 11.39
CA THR A 415 -6.36 6.97 11.01
C THR A 415 -7.23 7.20 12.22
N ALA A 416 -8.24 7.97 12.09
CA ALA A 416 -9.26 8.45 13.01
C ALA A 416 -8.96 8.44 14.53
N GLY A 417 -8.34 7.41 15.07
CA GLY A 417 -7.98 7.31 16.49
C GLY A 417 -9.10 7.64 17.47
N GLY A 418 -10.37 7.40 17.08
CA GLY A 418 -11.56 7.81 17.81
C GLY A 418 -12.12 9.20 17.40
N ALA A 419 -11.48 9.92 16.48
CA ALA A 419 -11.95 11.22 15.99
C ALA A 419 -13.20 11.14 15.09
N TRP A 420 -13.49 9.96 14.53
CA TRP A 420 -14.71 9.71 13.77
C TRP A 420 -15.52 8.57 14.41
N PRO A 421 -16.86 8.71 14.56
CA PRO A 421 -17.68 7.68 15.20
C PRO A 421 -17.71 6.39 14.40
N TRP A 422 -17.89 5.25 15.10
CA TRP A 422 -18.04 3.95 14.44
C TRP A 422 -19.28 3.86 13.57
N VAL A 423 -20.36 4.54 13.98
CA VAL A 423 -21.64 4.60 13.24
C VAL A 423 -22.03 6.06 13.06
N THR A 424 -22.27 6.44 11.81
CA THR A 424 -22.87 7.73 11.44
C THR A 424 -24.32 7.50 10.97
N THR A 425 -25.24 8.33 11.43
CA THR A 425 -26.67 8.25 11.09
C THR A 425 -27.05 9.39 10.15
N TRP A 426 -27.72 9.05 9.04
CA TRP A 426 -28.34 10.00 8.12
C TRP A 426 -29.77 10.33 8.51
#